data_fbd5be6e80dbdc078786fd1e2203ac81
#
_entry.id   fbd5be6e80dbdc078786fd1e2203ac81
#
_cell.length_a   1.000
_cell.length_b   1.000
_cell.length_c   1.000
_cell.angle_alpha   90.00
_cell.angle_beta   90.00
_cell.angle_gamma   90.00
#
_symmetry.space_group_name_H-M   'P 1'
#
loop_
_entity.id
_entity.type
_entity.pdbx_description
1 polymer ?
#
loop_
_entity_poly.entity_id
_entity_poly.type
_entity_poly.pdbx_seq_one_letter_code
_entity_poly.pdbx_strand_id
1 'polypeptide(L)'
;VRIDTRKSDVSNAWHLARRGLAERLASAALALPDGLDLLIVEAYRSPARQRHYWNHYCAQLHDHYPDLTPERLYDLASRWVAPPDVAPHITGGAVDLTLCDPSGAELDLGTPLDATPEQSDGACYTDAPLPQLAAANRAVLVHVLRAAGLVNYPTEWWHWSYGERYWAFGAGAHHAVYGPIEALE
;
A
#
# COMPACT_ATOMS: atom_id res chain seq x y z
N VAL A 1 0.01 9.59 14.42
CA VAL A 1 -0.33 8.44 13.58
C VAL A 1 -1.55 7.75 14.15
N ARG A 2 -2.53 7.46 13.33
CA ARG A 2 -3.77 6.76 13.67
C ARG A 2 -3.84 5.42 12.98
N ILE A 3 -4.64 4.49 13.51
CA ILE A 3 -4.87 3.17 12.93
C ILE A 3 -6.35 3.02 12.59
N ASP A 4 -6.62 2.67 11.33
CA ASP A 4 -7.95 2.35 10.84
C ASP A 4 -8.28 0.89 11.13
N THR A 5 -9.54 0.57 11.34
CA THR A 5 -9.97 -0.81 11.64
C THR A 5 -10.67 -1.50 10.48
N ARG A 6 -10.82 -0.85 9.31
CA ARG A 6 -11.54 -1.40 8.14
C ARG A 6 -10.92 -2.69 7.59
N LYS A 7 -9.61 -2.90 7.81
CA LYS A 7 -8.89 -4.12 7.41
C LYS A 7 -8.65 -5.08 8.58
N SER A 8 -9.25 -4.82 9.75
CA SER A 8 -9.10 -5.71 10.91
C SER A 8 -9.61 -7.13 10.60
N ASP A 9 -8.92 -8.11 11.17
CA ASP A 9 -9.27 -9.51 11.06
C ASP A 9 -9.05 -10.25 12.38
N VAL A 10 -9.36 -11.54 12.41
CA VAL A 10 -9.24 -12.39 13.61
C VAL A 10 -7.80 -12.50 14.13
N SER A 11 -6.79 -12.26 13.29
CA SER A 11 -5.38 -12.31 13.69
C SER A 11 -4.96 -11.08 14.49
N ASN A 12 -5.72 -9.99 14.40
CA ASN A 12 -5.41 -8.67 14.97
C ASN A 12 -4.02 -8.14 14.56
N ALA A 13 -3.53 -8.54 13.39
CA ALA A 13 -2.15 -8.28 12.95
C ALA A 13 -2.04 -7.25 11.82
N TRP A 14 -3.15 -6.83 11.20
CA TRP A 14 -3.15 -5.94 10.02
C TRP A 14 -2.39 -4.63 10.24
N HIS A 15 -2.26 -4.16 11.47
CA HIS A 15 -1.58 -2.91 11.86
C HIS A 15 -0.14 -3.10 12.29
N LEU A 16 0.36 -4.33 12.35
CA LEU A 16 1.74 -4.62 12.76
C LEU A 16 2.70 -4.32 11.62
N ALA A 17 3.83 -3.72 11.95
CA ALA A 17 4.89 -3.38 11.00
C ALA A 17 6.26 -3.74 11.54
N ARG A 18 7.23 -3.96 10.64
CA ARG A 18 8.63 -4.05 11.04
C ARG A 18 9.06 -2.74 11.71
N ARG A 19 9.91 -2.85 12.75
CA ARG A 19 10.38 -1.69 13.51
C ARG A 19 10.90 -0.56 12.62
N GLY A 20 11.75 -0.87 11.64
CA GLY A 20 12.34 0.15 10.77
C GLY A 20 11.30 0.85 9.88
N LEU A 21 10.19 0.19 9.50
CA LEU A 21 9.05 0.85 8.85
C LEU A 21 8.32 1.75 9.84
N ALA A 22 8.00 1.26 11.05
CA ALA A 22 7.30 2.02 12.07
C ALA A 22 8.06 3.30 12.50
N GLU A 23 9.38 3.23 12.67
CA GLU A 23 10.24 4.38 12.97
C GLU A 23 10.19 5.45 11.87
N ARG A 24 10.14 5.04 10.61
CA ARG A 24 10.02 5.95 9.46
C ARG A 24 8.64 6.59 9.36
N LEU A 25 7.59 5.83 9.62
CA LEU A 25 6.22 6.37 9.69
C LEU A 25 6.09 7.40 10.82
N ALA A 26 6.71 7.15 11.97
CA ALA A 26 6.75 8.12 13.06
C ALA A 26 7.50 9.40 12.65
N SER A 27 8.65 9.28 11.96
CA SER A 27 9.39 10.43 11.42
C SER A 27 8.59 11.20 10.37
N ALA A 28 7.90 10.51 9.47
CA ALA A 28 7.05 11.14 8.46
C ALA A 28 5.88 11.89 9.11
N ALA A 29 5.26 11.31 10.13
CA ALA A 29 4.16 11.94 10.87
C ALA A 29 4.59 13.24 11.57
N LEU A 30 5.81 13.28 12.12
CA LEU A 30 6.37 14.50 12.74
C LEU A 30 6.67 15.59 11.72
N ALA A 31 6.83 15.25 10.44
CA ALA A 31 7.08 16.19 9.35
C ALA A 31 5.80 16.69 8.66
N LEU A 32 4.63 16.17 9.03
CA LEU A 32 3.35 16.64 8.48
C LEU A 32 3.06 18.09 8.93
N PRO A 33 2.35 18.87 8.09
CA PRO A 33 1.77 20.12 8.52
C PRO A 33 0.84 19.96 9.73
N ASP A 34 0.74 21.01 10.55
CA ASP A 34 -0.19 21.04 11.69
C ASP A 34 -1.62 20.71 11.26
N GLY A 35 -2.30 19.88 12.06
CA GLY A 35 -3.66 19.46 11.78
C GLY A 35 -3.79 18.29 10.81
N LEU A 36 -2.68 17.62 10.45
CA LEU A 36 -2.73 16.39 9.65
C LEU A 36 -2.12 15.22 10.41
N ASP A 37 -2.70 14.05 10.22
CA ASP A 37 -2.20 12.77 10.73
C ASP A 37 -2.03 11.75 9.60
N LEU A 38 -1.12 10.78 9.76
CA LEU A 38 -1.12 9.56 8.97
C LEU A 38 -2.19 8.60 9.51
N LEU A 39 -3.01 8.07 8.64
CA LEU A 39 -4.00 7.03 8.95
C LEU A 39 -3.55 5.70 8.31
N ILE A 40 -3.07 4.77 9.13
CA ILE A 40 -2.63 3.44 8.69
C ILE A 40 -3.85 2.56 8.47
N VAL A 41 -3.98 2.00 7.27
CA VAL A 41 -5.11 1.14 6.90
C VAL A 41 -4.72 -0.33 6.92
N GLU A 42 -3.58 -0.70 6.35
CA GLU A 42 -3.05 -2.06 6.41
C GLU A 42 -1.51 -2.03 6.39
N ALA A 43 -0.87 -2.77 7.28
CA ALA A 43 0.58 -2.98 7.26
C ALA A 43 0.91 -4.46 7.00
N TYR A 44 0.88 -5.31 8.02
CA TYR A 44 1.07 -6.74 7.78
C TYR A 44 -0.18 -7.40 7.21
N ARG A 45 0.03 -8.26 6.23
CA ARG A 45 -1.01 -9.13 5.65
C ARG A 45 -0.51 -10.57 5.70
N SER A 46 -1.26 -11.47 6.32
CA SER A 46 -0.86 -12.87 6.38
C SER A 46 -0.73 -13.49 4.98
N PRO A 47 0.17 -14.47 4.76
CA PRO A 47 0.27 -15.17 3.49
C PRO A 47 -1.06 -15.81 3.04
N ALA A 48 -1.88 -16.26 3.98
CA ALA A 48 -3.19 -16.82 3.67
C ALA A 48 -4.16 -15.75 3.11
N ARG A 49 -4.17 -14.56 3.73
CA ARG A 49 -4.98 -13.42 3.27
C ARG A 49 -4.49 -12.89 1.92
N GLN A 50 -3.17 -12.85 1.70
CA GLN A 50 -2.60 -12.48 0.42
C GLN A 50 -3.03 -13.44 -0.69
N ARG A 51 -2.97 -14.76 -0.46
CA ARG A 51 -3.49 -15.76 -1.41
C ARG A 51 -4.98 -15.60 -1.68
N HIS A 52 -5.76 -15.28 -0.64
CA HIS A 52 -7.20 -15.03 -0.81
C HIS A 52 -7.45 -13.83 -1.75
N TYR A 53 -6.78 -12.70 -1.56
CA TYR A 53 -6.92 -11.52 -2.43
C TYR A 53 -6.48 -11.82 -3.86
N TRP A 54 -5.34 -12.48 -4.03
CA TRP A 54 -4.84 -12.90 -5.34
C TRP A 54 -5.85 -13.78 -6.09
N ASN A 55 -6.31 -14.85 -5.45
CA ASN A 55 -7.25 -15.79 -6.06
C ASN A 55 -8.58 -15.12 -6.40
N HIS A 56 -9.07 -14.25 -5.51
CA HIS A 56 -10.32 -13.52 -5.73
C HIS A 56 -10.21 -12.58 -6.95
N TYR A 57 -9.13 -11.83 -7.03
CA TYR A 57 -8.93 -10.91 -8.16
C TYR A 57 -8.68 -11.64 -9.48
N CYS A 58 -7.92 -12.73 -9.47
CA CYS A 58 -7.78 -13.61 -10.64
C CYS A 58 -9.14 -14.15 -11.13
N ALA A 59 -10.03 -14.54 -10.21
CA ALA A 59 -11.38 -15.00 -10.57
C ALA A 59 -12.19 -13.87 -11.20
N GLN A 60 -12.18 -12.67 -10.65
CA GLN A 60 -12.86 -11.50 -11.24
C GLN A 60 -12.34 -11.18 -12.64
N LEU A 61 -11.03 -11.23 -12.86
CA LEU A 61 -10.42 -11.02 -14.18
C LEU A 61 -10.83 -12.12 -15.17
N HIS A 62 -10.88 -13.37 -14.73
CA HIS A 62 -11.30 -14.48 -15.57
C HIS A 62 -12.78 -14.36 -15.97
N ASP A 63 -13.65 -13.96 -15.05
CA ASP A 63 -15.07 -13.73 -15.33
C ASP A 63 -15.28 -12.59 -16.35
N HIS A 64 -14.44 -11.56 -16.25
CA HIS A 64 -14.51 -10.41 -17.17
C HIS A 64 -13.84 -10.68 -18.52
N TYR A 65 -12.79 -11.50 -18.54
CA TYR A 65 -11.99 -11.85 -19.71
C TYR A 65 -11.78 -13.37 -19.80
N PRO A 66 -12.80 -14.15 -20.21
CA PRO A 66 -12.78 -15.62 -20.13
C PRO A 66 -11.74 -16.29 -21.05
N ASP A 67 -11.27 -15.58 -22.07
CA ASP A 67 -10.31 -16.10 -23.06
C ASP A 67 -8.84 -15.79 -22.72
N LEU A 68 -8.55 -15.25 -21.51
CA LEU A 68 -7.16 -14.99 -21.10
C LEU A 68 -6.39 -16.30 -20.91
N THR A 69 -5.15 -16.32 -21.45
CA THR A 69 -4.21 -17.37 -21.08
C THR A 69 -3.76 -17.21 -19.63
N PRO A 70 -3.31 -18.29 -18.95
CA PRO A 70 -2.80 -18.21 -17.58
C PRO A 70 -1.69 -17.16 -17.39
N GLU A 71 -0.78 -17.02 -18.34
CA GLU A 71 0.31 -16.04 -18.33
C GLU A 71 -0.24 -14.62 -18.38
N ARG A 72 -1.22 -14.39 -19.27
CA ARG A 72 -1.83 -13.06 -19.39
C ARG A 72 -2.67 -12.69 -18.20
N LEU A 73 -3.39 -13.67 -17.61
CA LEU A 73 -4.12 -13.48 -16.36
C LEU A 73 -3.16 -13.10 -15.23
N TYR A 74 -2.02 -13.81 -15.12
CA TYR A 74 -0.98 -13.50 -14.14
C TYR A 74 -0.44 -12.06 -14.30
N ASP A 75 -0.10 -11.66 -15.53
CA ASP A 75 0.40 -10.31 -15.83
C ASP A 75 -0.62 -9.23 -15.46
N LEU A 76 -1.89 -9.44 -15.78
CA LEU A 76 -2.95 -8.50 -15.45
C LEU A 76 -3.19 -8.42 -13.94
N ALA A 77 -3.28 -9.56 -13.28
CA ALA A 77 -3.49 -9.62 -11.84
C ALA A 77 -2.35 -8.95 -11.06
N SER A 78 -1.11 -9.14 -11.50
CA SER A 78 0.09 -8.59 -10.86
C SER A 78 0.17 -7.06 -10.87
N ARG A 79 -0.66 -6.38 -11.67
CA ARG A 79 -0.67 -4.91 -11.74
C ARG A 79 -1.31 -4.27 -10.52
N TRP A 80 -2.20 -4.99 -9.84
CA TRP A 80 -2.95 -4.49 -8.71
C TRP A 80 -2.84 -5.35 -7.45
N VAL A 81 -2.80 -6.68 -7.55
CA VAL A 81 -2.53 -7.57 -6.42
C VAL A 81 -1.18 -8.24 -6.64
N ALA A 82 -0.25 -8.06 -5.72
CA ALA A 82 1.05 -8.72 -5.83
C ALA A 82 0.89 -10.25 -5.71
N PRO A 83 1.61 -11.04 -6.55
CA PRO A 83 1.65 -12.49 -6.41
C PRO A 83 2.07 -12.90 -4.98
N PRO A 84 1.47 -13.96 -4.40
CA PRO A 84 1.68 -14.33 -2.99
C PRO A 84 3.16 -14.48 -2.57
N ASP A 85 3.99 -15.00 -3.48
CA ASP A 85 5.42 -15.29 -3.19
C ASP A 85 6.32 -14.05 -3.15
N VAL A 86 5.82 -12.92 -3.64
CA VAL A 86 6.60 -11.67 -3.73
C VAL A 86 5.91 -10.48 -3.08
N ALA A 87 4.74 -10.69 -2.50
CA ALA A 87 3.91 -9.63 -1.96
C ALA A 87 4.62 -8.90 -0.80
N PRO A 88 4.67 -7.55 -0.84
CA PRO A 88 5.41 -6.77 0.16
C PRO A 88 4.79 -6.82 1.56
N HIS A 89 3.46 -6.82 1.68
CA HIS A 89 2.75 -6.84 2.97
C HIS A 89 3.03 -8.07 3.84
N ILE A 90 3.33 -9.24 3.23
CA ILE A 90 3.66 -10.45 4.00
C ILE A 90 4.99 -10.34 4.75
N THR A 91 5.79 -9.33 4.44
CA THR A 91 7.07 -9.07 5.13
C THR A 91 6.92 -8.17 6.36
N GLY A 92 5.79 -7.48 6.50
CA GLY A 92 5.60 -6.38 7.45
C GLY A 92 6.42 -5.13 7.11
N GLY A 93 7.01 -5.08 5.91
CA GLY A 93 7.78 -3.95 5.37
C GLY A 93 7.01 -3.05 4.43
N ALA A 94 5.72 -3.28 4.22
CA ALA A 94 4.82 -2.43 3.44
C ALA A 94 3.66 -1.91 4.26
N VAL A 95 3.06 -0.82 3.81
CA VAL A 95 1.93 -0.16 4.45
C VAL A 95 1.03 0.52 3.42
N ASP A 96 -0.28 0.34 3.58
CA ASP A 96 -1.31 1.12 2.93
C ASP A 96 -1.82 2.18 3.91
N LEU A 97 -1.78 3.43 3.51
CA LEU A 97 -2.09 4.55 4.39
C LEU A 97 -2.63 5.76 3.63
N THR A 98 -3.27 6.67 4.38
CA THR A 98 -3.76 7.93 3.86
C THR A 98 -3.50 9.08 4.85
N LEU A 99 -3.93 10.28 4.51
CA LEU A 99 -3.97 11.42 5.42
C LEU A 99 -5.36 11.57 6.04
N CYS A 100 -5.41 11.97 7.30
CA CYS A 100 -6.65 12.37 7.95
C CYS A 100 -6.45 13.66 8.77
N ASP A 101 -7.57 14.30 9.08
CA ASP A 101 -7.60 15.44 9.98
C ASP A 101 -7.59 15.01 11.46
N PRO A 102 -7.56 15.95 12.45
CA PRO A 102 -7.56 15.62 13.86
C PRO A 102 -8.83 14.89 14.34
N SER A 103 -9.93 14.93 13.59
CA SER A 103 -11.14 14.15 13.90
C SER A 103 -11.03 12.69 13.42
N GLY A 104 -10.05 12.38 12.54
CA GLY A 104 -9.87 11.10 11.88
C GLY A 104 -10.58 11.00 10.53
N ALA A 105 -11.15 12.09 10.03
CA ALA A 105 -11.74 12.13 8.69
C ALA A 105 -10.65 12.15 7.62
N GLU A 106 -10.75 11.22 6.65
CA GLU A 106 -9.79 11.13 5.56
C GLU A 106 -9.82 12.38 4.66
N LEU A 107 -8.66 12.82 4.22
CA LEU A 107 -8.54 13.85 3.20
C LEU A 107 -8.81 13.26 1.83
N ASP A 108 -9.27 14.12 0.91
CA ASP A 108 -9.40 13.76 -0.50
C ASP A 108 -8.00 13.68 -1.15
N LEU A 109 -7.57 12.48 -1.58
CA LEU A 109 -6.36 12.21 -2.33
C LEU A 109 -6.64 11.80 -3.79
N GLY A 110 -7.85 12.06 -4.29
CA GLY A 110 -8.26 11.88 -5.68
C GLY A 110 -8.98 10.56 -5.98
N THR A 111 -8.77 9.52 -5.17
CA THR A 111 -9.51 8.27 -5.22
C THR A 111 -9.65 7.68 -3.82
N PRO A 112 -10.66 6.83 -3.58
CA PRO A 112 -10.61 5.95 -2.42
C PRO A 112 -9.34 5.09 -2.42
N LEU A 113 -8.88 4.73 -1.23
CA LEU A 113 -7.86 3.69 -1.07
C LEU A 113 -8.40 2.36 -1.61
N ASP A 114 -7.55 1.52 -2.19
CA ASP A 114 -7.90 0.27 -2.89
C ASP A 114 -8.69 0.45 -4.22
N ALA A 115 -8.85 1.65 -4.75
CA ALA A 115 -9.46 1.83 -6.06
C ALA A 115 -8.61 1.18 -7.15
N THR A 116 -9.22 0.34 -8.01
CA THR A 116 -8.49 -0.26 -9.14
C THR A 116 -8.22 0.78 -10.23
N PRO A 117 -7.23 0.55 -11.11
CA PRO A 117 -7.02 1.39 -12.28
C PRO A 117 -8.25 1.54 -13.16
N GLU A 118 -9.03 0.46 -13.34
CA GLU A 118 -10.26 0.44 -14.14
C GLU A 118 -11.38 1.27 -13.47
N GLN A 119 -11.53 1.17 -12.14
CA GLN A 119 -12.56 1.92 -11.40
C GLN A 119 -12.26 3.42 -11.33
N SER A 120 -10.99 3.79 -11.36
CA SER A 120 -10.52 5.16 -11.18
C SER A 120 -10.04 5.84 -12.46
N ASP A 121 -10.11 5.17 -13.62
CA ASP A 121 -9.50 5.61 -14.88
C ASP A 121 -8.02 6.01 -14.69
N GLY A 122 -7.28 5.21 -13.90
CA GLY A 122 -5.89 5.44 -13.56
C GLY A 122 -5.62 6.56 -12.56
N ALA A 123 -6.63 7.21 -12.00
CA ALA A 123 -6.45 8.25 -10.99
C ALA A 123 -5.85 7.73 -9.67
N CYS A 124 -5.83 6.40 -9.45
CA CYS A 124 -5.13 5.75 -8.35
C CYS A 124 -3.59 5.78 -8.49
N TYR A 125 -3.05 6.03 -9.68
CA TYR A 125 -1.60 6.14 -9.88
C TYR A 125 -1.06 7.38 -9.17
N THR A 126 0.09 7.24 -8.52
CA THR A 126 0.65 8.29 -7.65
C THR A 126 0.81 9.63 -8.36
N ASP A 127 1.28 9.61 -9.60
CA ASP A 127 1.55 10.81 -10.40
C ASP A 127 0.40 11.14 -11.39
N ALA A 128 -0.81 10.56 -11.18
CA ALA A 128 -1.97 10.85 -12.03
C ALA A 128 -2.38 12.34 -11.94
N PRO A 129 -2.88 12.93 -13.03
CA PRO A 129 -3.46 14.28 -12.99
C PRO A 129 -4.74 14.27 -12.13
N LEU A 130 -4.83 15.20 -11.18
CA LEU A 130 -5.91 15.28 -10.20
C LEU A 130 -6.43 16.70 -10.06
N PRO A 131 -7.65 16.90 -9.51
CA PRO A 131 -8.11 18.19 -9.02
C PRO A 131 -7.12 18.80 -8.02
N GLN A 132 -7.02 20.12 -8.00
CA GLN A 132 -5.99 20.87 -7.27
C GLN A 132 -5.87 20.46 -5.79
N LEU A 133 -6.99 20.29 -5.08
CA LEU A 133 -6.99 19.95 -3.66
C LEU A 133 -6.42 18.53 -3.44
N ALA A 134 -6.91 17.55 -4.19
CA ALA A 134 -6.45 16.17 -4.11
C ALA A 134 -4.96 16.05 -4.47
N ALA A 135 -4.51 16.77 -5.51
CA ALA A 135 -3.10 16.83 -5.91
C ALA A 135 -2.22 17.42 -4.79
N ALA A 136 -2.67 18.49 -4.13
CA ALA A 136 -1.94 19.10 -3.02
C ALA A 136 -1.83 18.14 -1.80
N ASN A 137 -2.92 17.48 -1.42
CA ASN A 137 -2.93 16.50 -0.33
C ASN A 137 -2.01 15.31 -0.65
N ARG A 138 -2.09 14.77 -1.88
CA ARG A 138 -1.21 13.68 -2.31
C ARG A 138 0.26 14.11 -2.33
N ALA A 139 0.56 15.32 -2.75
CA ALA A 139 1.93 15.85 -2.73
C ALA A 139 2.50 15.94 -1.32
N VAL A 140 1.71 16.33 -0.33
CA VAL A 140 2.11 16.32 1.10
C VAL A 140 2.47 14.91 1.53
N LEU A 141 1.58 13.92 1.29
CA LEU A 141 1.82 12.53 1.65
C LEU A 141 3.12 12.00 1.01
N VAL A 142 3.25 12.16 -0.31
CA VAL A 142 4.43 11.72 -1.08
C VAL A 142 5.72 12.35 -0.54
N HIS A 143 5.67 13.66 -0.24
CA HIS A 143 6.84 14.38 0.26
C HIS A 143 7.35 13.82 1.58
N VAL A 144 6.47 13.68 2.59
CA VAL A 144 6.90 13.24 3.93
C VAL A 144 7.34 11.77 3.95
N LEU A 145 6.69 10.90 3.17
CA LEU A 145 7.05 9.49 3.12
C LEU A 145 8.36 9.25 2.35
N ARG A 146 8.58 9.94 1.23
CA ARG A 146 9.87 9.90 0.51
C ARG A 146 11.00 10.45 1.37
N ALA A 147 10.78 11.57 2.06
CA ALA A 147 11.78 12.16 2.97
C ALA A 147 12.14 11.21 4.14
N ALA A 148 11.20 10.37 4.58
CA ALA A 148 11.44 9.32 5.58
C ALA A 148 12.12 8.06 4.99
N GLY A 149 12.41 8.02 3.68
CA GLY A 149 13.11 6.93 3.01
C GLY A 149 12.22 5.74 2.63
N LEU A 150 10.90 5.94 2.51
CA LEU A 150 9.99 4.96 1.96
C LEU A 150 9.96 5.06 0.42
N VAL A 151 9.67 3.94 -0.24
CA VAL A 151 9.46 3.82 -1.68
C VAL A 151 7.99 3.58 -1.96
N ASN A 152 7.42 4.34 -2.88
CA ASN A 152 6.03 4.19 -3.30
C ASN A 152 5.89 3.16 -4.43
N TYR A 153 4.77 2.45 -4.48
CA TYR A 153 4.35 1.67 -5.64
C TYR A 153 3.59 2.57 -6.61
N PRO A 154 4.10 2.85 -7.82
CA PRO A 154 3.60 3.96 -8.66
C PRO A 154 2.13 3.84 -9.08
N THR A 155 1.57 2.63 -9.12
CA THR A 155 0.18 2.40 -9.50
C THR A 155 -0.81 2.53 -8.34
N GLU A 156 -0.29 2.77 -7.12
CA GLU A 156 -1.07 2.85 -5.88
C GLU A 156 -0.51 3.98 -5.00
N TRP A 157 -1.18 5.13 -4.97
CA TRP A 157 -0.70 6.29 -4.20
C TRP A 157 -0.62 6.02 -2.69
N TRP A 158 -1.38 5.07 -2.17
CA TRP A 158 -1.45 4.68 -0.74
C TRP A 158 -0.38 3.69 -0.33
N HIS A 159 0.21 2.91 -1.29
CA HIS A 159 1.13 1.80 -1.00
C HIS A 159 2.58 2.27 -0.91
N TRP A 160 3.18 2.05 0.26
CA TRP A 160 4.55 2.45 0.56
C TRP A 160 5.33 1.33 1.24
N SER A 161 6.61 1.23 0.93
CA SER A 161 7.48 0.15 1.39
C SER A 161 8.78 0.66 2.01
N TYR A 162 9.29 -0.12 3.00
CA TYR A 162 10.63 0.00 3.52
C TYR A 162 11.22 -1.37 3.85
N GLY A 163 12.43 -1.65 3.35
CA GLY A 163 13.26 -2.80 3.71
C GLY A 163 12.88 -4.12 3.08
N GLU A 164 11.76 -4.23 2.35
CA GLU A 164 11.37 -5.40 1.59
C GLU A 164 11.92 -5.34 0.13
N ARG A 165 11.59 -6.33 -0.71
CA ARG A 165 12.17 -6.50 -2.05
C ARG A 165 11.92 -5.32 -2.99
N TYR A 166 10.68 -4.81 -3.01
CA TYR A 166 10.33 -3.70 -3.88
C TYR A 166 11.03 -2.41 -3.44
N TRP A 167 11.10 -2.17 -2.13
CA TRP A 167 11.92 -1.08 -1.59
C TRP A 167 13.38 -1.21 -2.00
N ALA A 168 13.98 -2.41 -1.87
CA ALA A 168 15.37 -2.61 -2.26
C ALA A 168 15.61 -2.29 -3.74
N PHE A 169 14.68 -2.70 -4.62
CA PHE A 169 14.72 -2.37 -6.04
C PHE A 169 14.60 -0.85 -6.27
N GLY A 170 13.59 -0.21 -5.70
CA GLY A 170 13.31 1.22 -5.91
C GLY A 170 14.34 2.17 -5.25
N ALA A 171 14.94 1.75 -4.14
CA ALA A 171 16.00 2.48 -3.44
C ALA A 171 17.41 2.20 -3.98
N GLY A 172 17.58 1.26 -4.91
CA GLY A 172 18.88 0.84 -5.41
C GLY A 172 19.74 0.12 -4.35
N ALA A 173 19.11 -0.51 -3.35
CA ALA A 173 19.81 -1.26 -2.30
C ALA A 173 20.27 -2.63 -2.82
N HIS A 174 21.41 -3.11 -2.32
CA HIS A 174 21.96 -4.40 -2.75
C HIS A 174 21.07 -5.60 -2.39
N HIS A 175 20.29 -5.51 -1.32
CA HIS A 175 19.39 -6.58 -0.86
C HIS A 175 18.25 -6.03 0.00
N ALA A 176 17.20 -6.81 0.14
CA ALA A 176 16.13 -6.54 1.08
C ALA A 176 16.59 -6.82 2.53
N VAL A 177 16.08 -6.02 3.47
CA VAL A 177 16.33 -6.17 4.92
C VAL A 177 15.34 -7.16 5.52
N TYR A 178 14.11 -7.19 4.98
CA TYR A 178 13.00 -7.98 5.51
C TYR A 178 12.52 -9.02 4.48
N GLY A 179 12.42 -10.28 4.93
CA GLY A 179 11.76 -11.36 4.22
C GLY A 179 10.32 -11.58 4.71
N PRO A 180 9.59 -12.50 4.05
CA PRO A 180 8.25 -12.91 4.49
C PRO A 180 8.22 -13.38 5.94
N ILE A 181 7.08 -13.16 6.60
CA ILE A 181 6.79 -13.67 7.94
C ILE A 181 5.88 -14.89 7.76
N GLU A 182 6.38 -16.08 8.12
CA GLU A 182 5.64 -17.34 7.95
C GLU A 182 4.52 -17.48 8.99
N ALA A 183 4.78 -17.06 10.22
CA ALA A 183 3.81 -17.04 11.31
C ALA A 183 4.14 -15.88 12.26
N LEU A 184 3.11 -15.29 12.85
CA LEU A 184 3.23 -14.42 14.02
C LEU A 184 3.02 -15.32 15.24
N GLU A 185 4.05 -15.42 16.08
CA GLU A 185 3.98 -16.12 17.37
C GLU A 185 3.20 -15.29 18.39
#